data_6d2767c50cc3c349d029222135090e11
#
_entry.id   6d2767c50cc3c349d029222135090e11
#
_cell.length_a   1.000
_cell.length_b   1.000
_cell.length_c   1.000
_cell.angle_alpha   90.00
_cell.angle_beta   90.00
_cell.angle_gamma   90.00
#
_symmetry.space_group_name_H-M   'P 1'
#
loop_
_entity.id
_entity.type
_entity.pdbx_description
1 polymer ?
#
loop_
_entity_poly.entity_id
_entity_poly.type
_entity_poly.pdbx_seq_one_letter_code
_entity_poly.pdbx_strand_id
1 'polypeptide(L)'
;MTIHKYQIFAVDFDGTLSFGQWPGVGPANKMLFHFLKERKEKGDKIILWTCREGKCLEDAVQWCKERGLKFDAVNANVPEKIAEYGVDSRKISCDYYIDDRAVSVQNF
;
A
#
# COMPACT_ATOMS: atom_id res chain seq x y z
N MET A 1 -10.25 5.55 -28.77
CA MET A 1 -10.13 5.99 -27.37
C MET A 1 -9.14 5.13 -26.62
N THR A 2 -8.19 5.75 -25.98
CA THR A 2 -7.23 5.04 -25.16
C THR A 2 -7.71 5.04 -23.72
N ILE A 3 -7.87 3.86 -23.15
CA ILE A 3 -8.21 3.74 -21.75
C ILE A 3 -6.92 3.40 -21.03
N HIS A 4 -6.47 4.31 -20.19
CA HIS A 4 -5.34 4.03 -19.35
C HIS A 4 -5.83 3.16 -18.20
N LYS A 5 -5.31 1.95 -18.12
CA LYS A 5 -5.65 1.04 -17.04
C LYS A 5 -4.46 0.86 -16.13
N TYR A 6 -4.71 1.01 -14.87
CA TYR A 6 -3.72 0.72 -13.85
C TYR A 6 -4.39 -0.10 -12.76
N GLN A 7 -3.57 -0.81 -12.01
CA GLN A 7 -4.05 -1.56 -10.85
C GLN A 7 -3.66 -0.81 -9.59
N ILE A 8 -4.44 -1.00 -8.54
CA ILE A 8 -4.21 -0.37 -7.25
C ILE A 8 -3.93 -1.49 -6.25
N PHE A 9 -2.77 -1.39 -5.60
CA PHE A 9 -2.35 -2.33 -4.56
C PHE A 9 -2.39 -1.62 -3.22
N ALA A 10 -3.17 -2.13 -2.30
CA ALA A 10 -3.17 -1.67 -0.92
C ALA A 10 -2.28 -2.62 -0.13
N VAL A 11 -1.24 -2.09 0.49
CA VAL A 11 -0.23 -2.91 1.15
C VAL A 11 -0.13 -2.55 2.63
N ASP A 12 -0.17 -3.57 3.48
CA ASP A 12 0.05 -3.47 4.91
C ASP A 12 1.53 -3.21 5.20
N PHE A 13 1.81 -2.68 6.38
CA PHE A 13 3.19 -2.38 6.79
C PHE A 13 3.76 -3.44 7.72
N ASP A 14 3.24 -3.53 8.94
CA ASP A 14 3.77 -4.43 9.97
C ASP A 14 3.48 -5.90 9.62
N GLY A 15 4.52 -6.70 9.50
CA GLY A 15 4.41 -8.10 9.11
C GLY A 15 4.31 -8.32 7.61
N THR A 16 4.34 -7.25 6.81
CA THR A 16 4.18 -7.33 5.35
C THR A 16 5.34 -6.64 4.65
N LEU A 17 5.43 -5.32 4.71
CA LEU A 17 6.59 -4.58 4.18
C LEU A 17 7.77 -4.63 5.14
N SER A 18 7.49 -4.62 6.43
CA SER A 18 8.49 -4.62 7.48
C SER A 18 8.30 -5.84 8.37
N PHE A 19 9.36 -6.59 8.59
CA PHE A 19 9.35 -7.74 9.49
C PHE A 19 9.84 -7.37 10.89
N GLY A 20 9.96 -6.08 11.17
CA GLY A 20 10.36 -5.62 12.49
C GLY A 20 9.25 -5.78 13.50
N GLN A 21 9.59 -5.54 14.76
CA GLN A 21 8.64 -5.59 15.85
C GLN A 21 8.13 -4.19 16.15
N TRP A 22 6.81 -4.03 16.09
CA TRP A 22 6.18 -2.74 16.34
C TRP A 22 6.62 -2.19 17.72
N PRO A 23 6.91 -0.89 17.86
CA PRO A 23 6.76 0.18 16.86
C PRO A 23 7.98 0.36 15.95
N GLY A 24 9.00 -0.49 16.06
CA GLY A 24 10.19 -0.42 15.23
C GLY A 24 9.90 -0.76 13.78
N VAL A 25 10.91 -0.62 12.92
CA VAL A 25 10.82 -0.92 11.51
C VAL A 25 12.00 -1.77 11.06
N GLY A 26 11.78 -2.58 10.03
CA GLY A 26 12.81 -3.46 9.46
C GLY A 26 12.96 -4.77 10.20
N PRO A 27 13.59 -5.78 9.58
CA PRO A 27 14.12 -5.73 8.22
C PRO A 27 13.04 -5.66 7.15
N ALA A 28 13.43 -5.18 5.98
CA ALA A 28 12.50 -5.01 4.86
C ALA A 28 12.19 -6.34 4.18
N ASN A 29 10.95 -6.49 3.71
CA ASN A 29 10.57 -7.54 2.80
C ASN A 29 11.05 -7.16 1.39
N LYS A 30 12.28 -7.52 1.07
CA LYS A 30 12.95 -7.06 -0.15
C LYS A 30 12.23 -7.48 -1.42
N MET A 31 11.69 -8.70 -1.45
CA MET A 31 10.98 -9.20 -2.62
C MET A 31 9.70 -8.39 -2.88
N LEU A 32 8.98 -8.07 -1.82
CA LEU A 32 7.76 -7.27 -1.93
C LEU A 32 8.09 -5.84 -2.37
N PHE A 33 9.14 -5.23 -1.80
CA PHE A 33 9.58 -3.91 -2.24
C PHE A 33 9.91 -3.90 -3.73
N HIS A 34 10.62 -4.91 -4.19
CA HIS A 34 10.98 -5.04 -5.61
C HIS A 34 9.72 -5.14 -6.48
N PHE A 35 8.78 -5.99 -6.10
CA PHE A 35 7.52 -6.17 -6.80
C PHE A 35 6.75 -4.86 -6.91
N LEU A 36 6.57 -4.16 -5.79
CA LEU A 36 5.81 -2.92 -5.78
C LEU A 36 6.48 -1.80 -6.56
N LYS A 37 7.80 -1.71 -6.50
CA LYS A 37 8.53 -0.72 -7.29
C LYS A 37 8.38 -0.98 -8.79
N GLU A 38 8.41 -2.23 -9.20
CA GLU A 38 8.17 -2.60 -10.60
C GLU A 38 6.76 -2.23 -11.04
N ARG A 39 5.76 -2.47 -10.17
CA ARG A 39 4.37 -2.10 -10.49
C ARG A 39 4.23 -0.60 -10.67
N LYS A 40 4.88 0.19 -9.83
CA LYS A 40 4.85 1.65 -9.98
C LYS A 40 5.47 2.10 -11.31
N GLU A 41 6.56 1.47 -11.71
CA GLU A 41 7.20 1.77 -13.00
C GLU A 41 6.25 1.49 -14.17
N LYS A 42 5.35 0.54 -14.00
CA LYS A 42 4.34 0.19 -15.02
C LYS A 42 3.10 1.07 -14.96
N GLY A 43 3.06 2.03 -14.04
CA GLY A 43 1.94 2.96 -13.92
C GLY A 43 0.90 2.60 -12.89
N ASP A 44 1.11 1.54 -12.13
CA ASP A 44 0.19 1.13 -11.07
C ASP A 44 0.30 2.03 -9.85
N LYS A 45 -0.69 1.98 -8.99
CA LYS A 45 -0.79 2.81 -7.79
C LYS A 45 -0.63 1.95 -6.54
N ILE A 46 0.04 2.52 -5.55
CA ILE A 46 0.28 1.83 -4.27
C ILE A 46 -0.29 2.67 -3.13
N ILE A 47 -1.15 2.05 -2.33
CA ILE A 47 -1.69 2.65 -1.12
C ILE A 47 -1.02 1.96 0.07
N LEU A 48 -0.49 2.74 1.01
CA LEU A 48 -0.10 2.19 2.31
C LEU A 48 -1.36 2.10 3.16
N TRP A 49 -1.71 0.88 3.59
CA TRP A 49 -2.94 0.63 4.34
C TRP A 49 -2.56 -0.01 5.67
N THR A 50 -2.50 0.78 6.72
CA THR A 50 -1.92 0.37 8.00
C THR A 50 -2.68 0.96 9.18
N CYS A 51 -2.59 0.27 10.31
CA CYS A 51 -3.13 0.79 11.57
C CYS A 51 -2.21 1.84 12.20
N ARG A 52 -1.02 2.03 11.68
CA ARG A 52 -0.11 3.06 12.19
C ARG A 52 -0.69 4.44 11.95
N GLU A 53 -0.45 5.34 12.91
CA GLU A 53 -0.84 6.73 12.79
C GLU A 53 0.19 7.60 13.51
N GLY A 54 0.09 8.92 13.36
CA GLY A 54 0.99 9.87 14.00
C GLY A 54 2.45 9.62 13.64
N LYS A 55 3.33 9.74 14.62
CA LYS A 55 4.77 9.59 14.43
C LYS A 55 5.15 8.21 13.90
N CYS A 56 4.49 7.15 14.38
CA CYS A 56 4.76 5.79 13.91
C CYS A 56 4.46 5.65 12.43
N LEU A 57 3.42 6.32 11.94
CA LEU A 57 3.07 6.31 10.53
C LEU A 57 4.11 7.10 9.72
N GLU A 58 4.48 8.28 10.20
CA GLU A 58 5.50 9.09 9.53
C GLU A 58 6.81 8.33 9.40
N ASP A 59 7.22 7.63 10.44
CA ASP A 59 8.43 6.83 10.43
C ASP A 59 8.35 5.71 9.39
N ALA A 60 7.21 5.04 9.30
CA ALA A 60 7.00 3.97 8.33
C ALA A 60 7.07 4.49 6.89
N VAL A 61 6.40 5.60 6.62
CA VAL A 61 6.39 6.22 5.28
C VAL A 61 7.79 6.66 4.88
N GLN A 62 8.51 7.32 5.80
CA GLN A 62 9.86 7.78 5.53
C GLN A 62 10.82 6.61 5.30
N TRP A 63 10.70 5.56 6.10
CA TRP A 63 11.51 4.35 5.97
C TRP A 63 11.31 3.69 4.60
N CYS A 64 10.06 3.63 4.11
CA CYS A 64 9.77 3.10 2.78
C CYS A 64 10.34 4.01 1.69
N LYS A 65 10.21 5.33 1.86
CA LYS A 65 10.72 6.31 0.90
C LYS A 65 12.25 6.17 0.75
N GLU A 66 12.94 5.97 1.85
CA GLU A 66 14.40 5.77 1.84
C GLU A 66 14.79 4.52 1.06
N ARG A 67 13.88 3.57 0.94
CA ARG A 67 14.07 2.33 0.18
C ARG A 67 13.50 2.40 -1.23
N GLY A 68 13.13 3.60 -1.67
CA GLY A 68 12.67 3.84 -3.02
C GLY A 68 11.19 3.58 -3.28
N LEU A 69 10.40 3.39 -2.22
CA LEU A 69 8.97 3.15 -2.37
C LEU A 69 8.17 4.35 -1.86
N LYS A 70 7.54 5.05 -2.80
CA LYS A 70 6.64 6.17 -2.49
C LYS A 70 5.21 5.73 -2.74
N PHE A 71 4.32 6.11 -1.83
CA PHE A 71 2.91 5.76 -1.90
C PHE A 71 2.12 6.83 -2.63
N ASP A 72 1.10 6.39 -3.35
CA ASP A 72 0.16 7.30 -4.02
C ASP A 72 -0.91 7.79 -3.06
N ALA A 73 -1.16 7.04 -1.99
CA ALA A 73 -2.03 7.44 -0.90
C ALA A 73 -1.63 6.68 0.35
N VAL A 74 -1.97 7.23 1.51
CA VAL A 74 -1.70 6.62 2.81
C VAL A 74 -3.01 6.59 3.59
N ASN A 75 -3.47 5.40 3.91
CA ASN A 75 -4.73 5.18 4.64
C ASN A 75 -5.93 5.90 4.02
N ALA A 76 -5.93 6.02 2.69
CA ALA A 76 -6.97 6.70 1.95
C ALA A 76 -7.00 6.16 0.53
N ASN A 77 -8.10 6.40 -0.18
CA ASN A 77 -8.19 6.09 -1.60
C ASN A 77 -7.24 6.99 -2.39
N VAL A 78 -6.78 6.51 -3.55
CA VAL A 78 -6.04 7.37 -4.46
C VAL A 78 -6.94 8.51 -4.96
N PRO A 79 -6.37 9.69 -5.24
CA PRO A 79 -7.17 10.86 -5.64
C PRO A 79 -8.11 10.61 -6.81
N GLU A 80 -7.69 9.80 -7.77
CA GLU A 80 -8.49 9.46 -8.94
C GLU A 80 -9.80 8.76 -8.56
N LYS A 81 -9.75 7.89 -7.54
CA LYS A 81 -10.95 7.17 -7.08
C LYS A 81 -11.86 8.06 -6.25
N ILE A 82 -11.28 8.97 -5.47
CA ILE A 82 -12.08 9.95 -4.73
C ILE A 82 -12.86 10.83 -5.72
N ALA A 83 -12.20 11.27 -6.78
CA ALA A 83 -12.84 12.08 -7.81
C ALA A 83 -13.96 11.29 -8.52
N GLU A 84 -13.71 10.00 -8.80
CA GLU A 84 -14.69 9.14 -9.50
C GLU A 84 -15.94 8.89 -8.66
N TYR A 85 -15.76 8.58 -7.37
CA TYR A 85 -16.89 8.21 -6.50
C TYR A 85 -17.46 9.35 -5.68
N GLY A 86 -16.73 10.47 -5.58
CA GLY A 86 -17.17 11.62 -4.81
C GLY A 86 -17.01 11.48 -3.31
N VAL A 87 -16.43 10.36 -2.85
CA VAL A 87 -16.19 10.10 -1.42
C VAL A 87 -14.89 9.33 -1.23
N ASP A 88 -14.35 9.41 -0.03
CA ASP A 88 -13.17 8.63 0.36
C ASP A 88 -13.61 7.61 1.40
N SER A 89 -14.10 6.47 0.92
CA SER A 89 -14.60 5.41 1.78
C SER A 89 -13.48 4.74 2.58
N ARG A 90 -13.81 4.22 3.77
CA ARG A 90 -12.82 3.53 4.61
C ARG A 90 -12.59 2.07 4.25
N LYS A 91 -13.44 1.50 3.43
CA LYS A 91 -12.98 0.35 2.66
C LYS A 91 -12.52 0.92 1.33
N ILE A 92 -11.20 1.03 1.18
CA ILE A 92 -10.62 1.68 0.01
C ILE A 92 -10.88 0.86 -1.25
N SER A 93 -10.97 1.56 -2.38
CA SER A 93 -11.12 0.92 -3.68
C SER A 93 -9.75 0.53 -4.20
N CYS A 94 -9.47 -0.76 -4.28
CA CYS A 94 -8.21 -1.26 -4.80
C CYS A 94 -8.44 -2.61 -5.48
N ASP A 95 -7.48 -3.02 -6.28
CA ASP A 95 -7.57 -4.31 -6.98
C ASP A 95 -7.06 -5.44 -6.10
N TYR A 96 -6.04 -5.16 -5.28
CA TYR A 96 -5.42 -6.18 -4.44
C TYR A 96 -5.07 -5.62 -3.08
N TYR A 97 -5.32 -6.42 -2.04
CA TYR A 97 -4.80 -6.19 -0.70
C TYR A 97 -3.63 -7.13 -0.48
N ILE A 98 -2.48 -6.60 -0.07
CA ILE A 98 -1.33 -7.41 0.31
C ILE A 98 -1.15 -7.25 1.81
N ASP A 99 -1.42 -8.31 2.56
CA ASP A 99 -1.53 -8.26 4.00
C ASP A 99 -1.16 -9.63 4.56
N ASP A 100 -0.52 -9.66 5.73
CA ASP A 100 -0.10 -10.90 6.39
C ASP A 100 -1.25 -11.62 7.11
N ARG A 101 -2.42 -10.97 7.22
CA ARG A 101 -3.57 -11.50 7.97
C ARG A 101 -4.81 -11.76 7.12
N ALA A 102 -4.68 -11.62 5.82
CA ALA A 102 -5.81 -11.83 4.93
C ALA A 102 -6.04 -13.32 4.65
N VAL A 103 -7.31 -13.71 4.62
CA VAL A 103 -7.69 -15.06 4.22
C VAL A 103 -8.52 -14.93 2.95
N SER A 104 -8.13 -15.65 1.91
CA SER A 104 -8.84 -15.62 0.64
C SER A 104 -10.22 -16.27 0.79
N VAL A 105 -11.23 -15.62 0.22
CA VAL A 105 -12.59 -16.16 0.22
C VAL A 105 -12.65 -17.52 -0.46
N GLN A 106 -11.72 -17.80 -1.36
CA GLN A 106 -11.65 -19.11 -2.05
C GLN A 106 -11.30 -20.25 -1.13
N ASN A 107 -10.82 -19.95 0.08
CA ASN A 107 -10.51 -20.98 1.09
C ASN A 107 -11.74 -21.43 1.88
N PHE A 108 -12.91 -20.91 1.56
CA PHE A 108 -14.17 -21.29 2.21
C PHE A 108 -15.13 -21.99 1.20
#